data_356d710649b4fb187452b696c5036b14
#
_entry.id   356d710649b4fb187452b696c5036b14
#
_cell.length_a   1.000
_cell.length_b   1.000
_cell.length_c   1.000
_cell.angle_alpha   90.00
_cell.angle_beta   90.00
_cell.angle_gamma   90.00
#
_symmetry.space_group_name_H-M   'P 1'
#
loop_
_entity.id
_entity.type
_entity.pdbx_description
1 polymer ?
#
loop_
_entity_poly.entity_id
_entity_poly.type
_entity_poly.pdbx_seq_one_letter_code
_entity_poly.pdbx_strand_id
1 'polypeptide(L)'
;MAKALTTRTVESVKPTAERREIPDGLLRGLYFIVLPSGTKSWAVRYRHNGAPRKHTLGNYPALDLAQAREAGAKALRVVAEGRDPGVEKQQARSELPDTVGAVVAEFIAAHVKRNNRPRTAEETERLFNLHVLPHWQNRPIKSITRRDVHALLDRVIAGGSPIAANRTFSAIRKLFGWALSRDIVETMPTAGVTRPTEEKARDRVLSDGELKSVWRAAAKIGFPFGPLVQLLILTAARRDEIAGLRWSEIVEILPDRAVIVLPAERTKNGVQHEIPLSAPAIATLKSLPRINGSAFVLTTNGEAASSDFGKKKRRLDALLPSDTPNWTLHDIRRSAATGMAKVGVSLPVIEKCLNHVGGSFGGIVGVYQKHEFAEEKRRAFDAWAAFVSDLVFERRRQNVVRLKAQRHGR
;
A
#
# COMPACT_ATOMS: atom_id res chain seq x y z
N MET A 1 -42.62 54.23 11.52
CA MET A 1 -42.05 53.08 12.25
C MET A 1 -42.52 51.83 11.59
N ALA A 2 -41.68 50.76 11.44
CA ALA A 2 -42.11 49.47 10.92
C ALA A 2 -43.13 48.83 11.89
N LYS A 3 -44.20 48.25 11.34
CA LYS A 3 -45.20 47.53 12.14
C LYS A 3 -44.62 46.19 12.60
N ALA A 4 -44.91 45.78 13.83
CA ALA A 4 -44.51 44.47 14.33
C ALA A 4 -45.12 43.36 13.46
N LEU A 5 -44.29 42.41 13.02
CA LEU A 5 -44.75 41.21 12.33
C LEU A 5 -45.56 40.35 13.29
N THR A 6 -46.64 39.76 12.79
CA THR A 6 -47.47 38.77 13.52
C THR A 6 -47.39 37.44 12.75
N THR A 7 -47.67 36.33 13.42
CA THR A 7 -47.75 35.00 12.78
C THR A 7 -48.70 35.04 11.59
N ARG A 8 -49.88 35.67 11.76
CA ARG A 8 -50.85 35.83 10.69
C ARG A 8 -50.31 36.61 9.47
N THR A 9 -49.48 37.65 9.73
CA THR A 9 -48.85 38.42 8.65
C THR A 9 -47.84 37.55 7.88
N VAL A 10 -46.98 36.81 8.59
CA VAL A 10 -45.96 35.94 7.98
C VAL A 10 -46.59 34.81 7.13
N GLU A 11 -47.70 34.24 7.62
CA GLU A 11 -48.46 33.22 6.88
C GLU A 11 -49.11 33.77 5.61
N SER A 12 -49.79 34.93 5.74
CA SER A 12 -50.59 35.50 4.67
C SER A 12 -49.82 36.15 3.55
N VAL A 13 -48.53 36.47 3.71
CA VAL A 13 -47.71 37.10 2.67
C VAL A 13 -47.53 36.18 1.50
N LYS A 14 -48.03 36.61 0.32
CA LYS A 14 -47.86 35.90 -0.98
C LYS A 14 -46.61 36.40 -1.72
N PRO A 15 -45.97 35.54 -2.49
CA PRO A 15 -44.88 35.96 -3.37
C PRO A 15 -45.39 36.95 -4.45
N THR A 16 -44.48 37.82 -4.87
CA THR A 16 -44.74 38.81 -5.96
C THR A 16 -43.63 38.63 -7.01
N ALA A 17 -43.78 39.31 -8.17
CA ALA A 17 -42.77 39.27 -9.22
C ALA A 17 -41.36 39.72 -8.72
N GLU A 18 -41.33 40.57 -7.67
CA GLU A 18 -40.09 41.04 -7.08
C GLU A 18 -39.90 40.47 -5.66
N ARG A 19 -38.65 40.40 -5.25
CA ARG A 19 -38.27 40.04 -3.90
C ARG A 19 -38.79 41.06 -2.90
N ARG A 20 -39.51 40.58 -1.90
CA ARG A 20 -40.04 41.41 -0.80
C ARG A 20 -39.20 41.23 0.46
N GLU A 21 -38.84 42.32 1.12
CA GLU A 21 -38.15 42.33 2.41
C GLU A 21 -38.97 43.16 3.42
N ILE A 22 -39.58 42.50 4.36
CA ILE A 22 -40.50 43.09 5.34
C ILE A 22 -39.79 43.19 6.70
N PRO A 23 -39.50 44.41 7.19
CA PRO A 23 -38.84 44.58 8.47
C PRO A 23 -39.78 44.23 9.62
N ASP A 24 -39.21 43.63 10.69
CA ASP A 24 -39.95 43.43 11.94
C ASP A 24 -39.88 44.70 12.83
N GLY A 25 -41.03 45.16 13.29
CA GLY A 25 -41.11 46.33 14.15
C GLY A 25 -40.64 46.09 15.58
N LEU A 26 -40.60 44.85 16.08
CA LEU A 26 -40.16 44.51 17.43
C LEU A 26 -38.65 44.30 17.52
N LEU A 27 -38.03 43.68 16.52
CA LEU A 27 -36.58 43.48 16.50
C LEU A 27 -35.95 44.26 15.31
N ARG A 28 -35.39 45.41 15.63
CA ARG A 28 -34.75 46.25 14.65
C ARG A 28 -33.59 45.49 13.94
N GLY A 29 -33.62 45.42 12.62
CA GLY A 29 -32.65 44.67 11.83
C GLY A 29 -33.12 43.32 11.38
N LEU A 30 -34.19 42.76 11.96
CA LEU A 30 -34.79 41.51 11.49
C LEU A 30 -35.70 41.76 10.27
N TYR A 31 -35.58 40.95 9.23
CA TYR A 31 -36.37 41.02 8.01
C TYR A 31 -36.95 39.64 7.68
N PHE A 32 -38.22 39.64 7.28
CA PHE A 32 -38.84 38.50 6.60
C PHE A 32 -38.72 38.68 5.10
N ILE A 33 -38.14 37.72 4.43
CA ILE A 33 -37.81 37.79 3.01
C ILE A 33 -38.67 36.77 2.28
N VAL A 34 -39.34 37.26 1.23
CA VAL A 34 -40.16 36.41 0.33
C VAL A 34 -39.63 36.58 -1.08
N LEU A 35 -39.20 35.49 -1.65
CA LEU A 35 -38.67 35.44 -3.03
C LEU A 35 -39.82 35.20 -4.01
N PRO A 36 -39.64 35.60 -5.30
CA PRO A 36 -40.62 35.30 -6.34
C PRO A 36 -40.96 33.81 -6.50
N SER A 37 -40.01 32.94 -6.18
CA SER A 37 -40.17 31.48 -6.14
C SER A 37 -41.11 30.96 -5.04
N GLY A 38 -41.61 31.85 -4.16
CA GLY A 38 -42.39 31.47 -2.97
C GLY A 38 -41.55 31.08 -1.74
N THR A 39 -40.25 30.99 -1.86
CA THR A 39 -39.35 30.69 -0.73
C THR A 39 -39.36 31.84 0.28
N LYS A 40 -39.67 31.52 1.55
CA LYS A 40 -39.70 32.46 2.65
C LYS A 40 -38.53 32.20 3.59
N SER A 41 -37.85 33.29 4.05
CA SER A 41 -36.67 33.17 4.92
C SER A 41 -36.54 34.36 5.87
N TRP A 42 -35.77 34.17 6.92
CA TRP A 42 -35.44 35.21 7.90
C TRP A 42 -34.00 35.65 7.74
N ALA A 43 -33.72 36.93 7.82
CA ALA A 43 -32.37 37.49 7.84
C ALA A 43 -32.27 38.70 8.77
N VAL A 44 -31.07 38.93 9.28
CA VAL A 44 -30.68 40.11 10.00
C VAL A 44 -29.81 41.02 9.17
N ARG A 45 -30.10 42.32 9.14
CA ARG A 45 -29.24 43.36 8.53
C ARG A 45 -28.57 44.13 9.66
N TYR A 46 -27.24 44.32 9.54
CA TYR A 46 -26.42 45.03 10.52
C TYR A 46 -25.28 45.73 9.84
N ARG A 47 -24.52 46.54 10.58
CA ARG A 47 -23.27 47.10 10.11
C ARG A 47 -22.12 46.52 10.91
N HIS A 48 -21.05 46.13 10.21
CA HIS A 48 -19.80 45.66 10.80
C HIS A 48 -18.66 46.40 10.16
N ASN A 49 -17.80 47.07 10.96
CA ASN A 49 -16.74 47.92 10.48
C ASN A 49 -17.21 48.98 9.46
N GLY A 50 -18.37 49.61 9.72
CA GLY A 50 -18.96 50.60 8.84
C GLY A 50 -19.68 50.07 7.60
N ALA A 51 -19.45 48.83 7.18
CA ALA A 51 -20.05 48.22 5.99
C ALA A 51 -21.39 47.53 6.30
N PRO A 52 -22.42 47.68 5.42
CA PRO A 52 -23.69 46.97 5.59
C PRO A 52 -23.51 45.47 5.31
N ARG A 53 -24.05 44.66 6.21
CA ARG A 53 -24.02 43.20 6.11
C ARG A 53 -25.41 42.62 6.26
N LYS A 54 -25.57 41.38 5.76
CA LYS A 54 -26.79 40.61 5.86
C LYS A 54 -26.44 39.17 6.27
N HIS A 55 -27.10 38.69 7.33
CA HIS A 55 -26.96 37.31 7.82
C HIS A 55 -28.29 36.60 7.73
N THR A 56 -28.38 35.49 6.97
CA THR A 56 -29.59 34.65 6.84
C THR A 56 -29.67 33.69 8.04
N LEU A 57 -30.79 33.76 8.78
CA LEU A 57 -31.01 32.95 9.99
C LEU A 57 -31.53 31.56 9.64
N GLY A 58 -32.56 31.49 8.75
CA GLY A 58 -33.16 30.22 8.34
C GLY A 58 -34.41 30.44 7.47
N ASN A 59 -35.01 29.34 7.05
CA ASN A 59 -36.22 29.34 6.20
C ASN A 59 -37.48 29.18 7.05
N TYR A 60 -38.55 29.87 6.64
CA TYR A 60 -39.90 29.64 7.16
C TYR A 60 -40.55 28.49 6.33
N PRO A 61 -41.34 27.55 6.91
CA PRO A 61 -41.80 27.54 8.30
C PRO A 61 -40.86 26.81 9.31
N ALA A 62 -39.71 26.24 8.86
CA ALA A 62 -38.80 25.52 9.77
C ALA A 62 -38.29 26.40 10.93
N LEU A 63 -38.18 27.72 10.70
CA LEU A 63 -37.91 28.74 11.72
C LEU A 63 -39.13 29.63 11.77
N ASP A 64 -39.91 29.57 12.87
CA ASP A 64 -41.05 30.42 13.10
C ASP A 64 -40.69 31.86 13.50
N LEU A 65 -41.69 32.76 13.68
CA LEU A 65 -41.46 34.16 14.01
C LEU A 65 -40.76 34.36 15.38
N ALA A 66 -41.16 33.55 16.38
CA ALA A 66 -40.59 33.65 17.73
C ALA A 66 -39.11 33.19 17.73
N GLN A 67 -38.86 32.07 17.12
CA GLN A 67 -37.51 31.52 16.93
C GLN A 67 -36.63 32.44 16.10
N ALA A 68 -37.18 33.08 15.05
CA ALA A 68 -36.46 34.04 14.22
C ALA A 68 -36.06 35.31 14.98
N ARG A 69 -36.92 35.79 15.89
CA ARG A 69 -36.59 36.91 16.79
C ARG A 69 -35.48 36.54 17.78
N GLU A 70 -35.55 35.35 18.37
CA GLU A 70 -34.50 34.85 19.25
C GLU A 70 -33.17 34.68 18.57
N ALA A 71 -33.14 34.02 17.39
CA ALA A 71 -31.95 33.86 16.59
C ALA A 71 -31.40 35.19 16.08
N GLY A 72 -32.28 36.14 15.70
CA GLY A 72 -31.91 37.47 15.31
C GLY A 72 -31.29 38.28 16.43
N ALA A 73 -31.88 38.22 17.62
CA ALA A 73 -31.32 38.86 18.81
C ALA A 73 -29.94 38.30 19.17
N LYS A 74 -29.77 37.00 19.10
CA LYS A 74 -28.48 36.33 19.31
C LYS A 74 -27.43 36.80 18.30
N ALA A 75 -27.78 36.88 17.02
CA ALA A 75 -26.88 37.36 15.98
C ALA A 75 -26.50 38.86 16.19
N LEU A 76 -27.43 39.69 16.60
CA LEU A 76 -27.15 41.10 16.87
C LEU A 76 -26.30 41.32 18.13
N ARG A 77 -26.36 40.43 19.14
CA ARG A 77 -25.44 40.45 20.29
C ARG A 77 -24.01 40.20 19.84
N VAL A 78 -23.77 39.21 18.97
CA VAL A 78 -22.45 38.90 18.40
C VAL A 78 -21.90 40.15 17.68
N VAL A 79 -22.74 40.90 16.94
CA VAL A 79 -22.35 42.14 16.29
C VAL A 79 -22.00 43.24 17.33
N ALA A 80 -22.77 43.34 18.42
CA ALA A 80 -22.50 44.29 19.50
C ALA A 80 -21.19 43.99 20.24
N GLU A 81 -20.76 42.73 20.25
CA GLU A 81 -19.44 42.30 20.76
C GLU A 81 -18.29 42.53 19.76
N GLY A 82 -18.56 43.19 18.63
CA GLY A 82 -17.53 43.48 17.60
C GLY A 82 -17.23 42.34 16.64
N ARG A 83 -17.98 41.24 16.71
CA ARG A 83 -17.79 40.03 15.86
C ARG A 83 -18.81 40.01 14.71
N ASP A 84 -18.49 39.31 13.62
CA ASP A 84 -19.38 39.17 12.45
C ASP A 84 -20.03 37.79 12.43
N PRO A 85 -21.36 37.64 12.70
CA PRO A 85 -22.05 36.35 12.68
C PRO A 85 -22.07 35.70 11.30
N GLY A 86 -21.89 36.46 10.22
CA GLY A 86 -21.76 35.93 8.87
C GLY A 86 -20.42 35.23 8.66
N VAL A 87 -19.34 35.83 9.16
CA VAL A 87 -17.98 35.26 9.13
C VAL A 87 -17.91 34.03 10.03
N GLU A 88 -18.46 34.11 11.26
CA GLU A 88 -18.50 32.94 12.17
C GLU A 88 -19.26 31.75 11.55
N LYS A 89 -20.40 32.01 10.89
CA LYS A 89 -21.14 30.96 10.19
C LYS A 89 -20.37 30.39 8.98
N GLN A 90 -19.60 31.22 8.31
CA GLN A 90 -18.75 30.79 7.19
C GLN A 90 -17.54 30.01 7.69
N GLN A 91 -16.92 30.43 8.80
CA GLN A 91 -15.86 29.69 9.48
C GLN A 91 -16.39 28.35 10.02
N ALA A 92 -17.53 28.32 10.70
CA ALA A 92 -18.18 27.08 11.13
C ALA A 92 -18.61 26.18 9.97
N ARG A 93 -18.80 26.71 8.76
CA ARG A 93 -19.06 25.94 7.54
C ARG A 93 -17.77 25.44 6.89
N SER A 94 -16.69 26.16 6.96
CA SER A 94 -15.35 25.73 6.53
C SER A 94 -14.72 24.77 7.54
N GLU A 95 -15.13 24.83 8.81
CA GLU A 95 -14.97 23.82 9.86
C GLU A 95 -16.06 22.73 9.77
N LEU A 96 -16.40 22.25 8.55
CA LEU A 96 -16.97 20.91 8.46
C LEU A 96 -15.96 20.00 9.15
N PRO A 97 -16.38 19.26 10.20
CA PRO A 97 -15.43 18.46 10.95
C PRO A 97 -14.69 17.57 9.94
N ASP A 98 -13.37 17.64 9.96
CA ASP A 98 -12.52 16.77 9.13
C ASP A 98 -12.97 15.34 9.37
N THR A 99 -13.84 14.82 8.50
CA THR A 99 -14.29 13.44 8.63
C THR A 99 -13.12 12.51 8.28
N VAL A 100 -13.11 11.34 8.89
CA VAL A 100 -12.08 10.32 8.57
C VAL A 100 -12.04 10.07 7.06
N GLY A 101 -13.18 10.04 6.37
CA GLY A 101 -13.23 9.85 4.91
C GLY A 101 -12.53 10.96 4.14
N ALA A 102 -12.76 12.22 4.49
CA ALA A 102 -12.13 13.38 3.85
C ALA A 102 -10.61 13.39 4.10
N VAL A 103 -10.19 13.16 5.35
CA VAL A 103 -8.78 13.13 5.73
C VAL A 103 -8.03 11.95 5.10
N VAL A 104 -8.66 10.77 5.00
CA VAL A 104 -8.09 9.61 4.29
C VAL A 104 -7.89 9.92 2.81
N ALA A 105 -8.87 10.54 2.14
CA ALA A 105 -8.74 10.91 0.74
C ALA A 105 -7.57 11.88 0.50
N GLU A 106 -7.44 12.90 1.35
CA GLU A 106 -6.32 13.84 1.30
C GLU A 106 -4.98 13.16 1.60
N PHE A 107 -4.91 12.32 2.64
CA PHE A 107 -3.72 11.55 2.99
C PHE A 107 -3.25 10.65 1.84
N ILE A 108 -4.17 9.95 1.19
CA ILE A 108 -3.85 9.10 0.03
C ILE A 108 -3.29 9.94 -1.12
N ALA A 109 -3.94 11.05 -1.46
CA ALA A 109 -3.52 11.91 -2.57
C ALA A 109 -2.19 12.64 -2.28
N ALA A 110 -2.09 13.33 -1.14
CA ALA A 110 -0.98 14.22 -0.83
C ALA A 110 0.25 13.50 -0.27
N HIS A 111 0.09 12.33 0.37
CA HIS A 111 1.19 11.64 1.04
C HIS A 111 1.45 10.24 0.49
N VAL A 112 0.43 9.38 0.42
CA VAL A 112 0.63 7.97 0.09
C VAL A 112 1.06 7.78 -1.36
N LYS A 113 0.35 8.35 -2.33
CA LYS A 113 0.67 8.24 -3.77
C LYS A 113 1.99 8.92 -4.12
N ARG A 114 2.36 9.99 -3.41
CA ARG A 114 3.60 10.73 -3.64
C ARG A 114 4.84 10.01 -3.10
N ASN A 115 4.73 9.36 -1.95
CA ASN A 115 5.88 8.85 -1.21
C ASN A 115 6.02 7.32 -1.26
N ASN A 116 5.08 6.60 -1.89
CA ASN A 116 5.13 5.14 -1.99
C ASN A 116 5.09 4.70 -3.45
N ARG A 117 5.58 3.49 -3.69
CA ARG A 117 5.41 2.82 -4.98
C ARG A 117 3.93 2.57 -5.25
N PRO A 118 3.47 2.57 -6.53
CA PRO A 118 2.05 2.42 -6.89
C PRO A 118 1.36 1.27 -6.16
N ARG A 119 1.93 0.08 -6.18
CA ARG A 119 1.37 -1.10 -5.50
C ARG A 119 1.21 -0.92 -3.98
N THR A 120 2.14 -0.22 -3.32
CA THR A 120 2.03 0.07 -1.88
C THR A 120 0.93 1.09 -1.61
N ALA A 121 0.78 2.07 -2.50
CA ALA A 121 -0.28 3.07 -2.42
C ALA A 121 -1.66 2.40 -2.60
N GLU A 122 -1.83 1.57 -3.63
CA GLU A 122 -3.03 0.79 -3.89
C GLU A 122 -3.42 -0.10 -2.70
N GLU A 123 -2.45 -0.81 -2.13
CA GLU A 123 -2.70 -1.66 -0.96
C GLU A 123 -3.09 -0.84 0.27
N THR A 124 -2.45 0.32 0.49
CA THR A 124 -2.83 1.23 1.58
C THR A 124 -4.26 1.73 1.39
N GLU A 125 -4.63 2.16 0.18
CA GLU A 125 -5.97 2.61 -0.16
C GLU A 125 -6.99 1.48 0.01
N ARG A 126 -6.66 0.26 -0.43
CA ARG A 126 -7.49 -0.94 -0.25
C ARG A 126 -7.76 -1.24 1.23
N LEU A 127 -6.74 -1.13 2.09
CA LEU A 127 -6.92 -1.34 3.54
C LEU A 127 -7.87 -0.32 4.16
N PHE A 128 -7.77 0.95 3.78
CA PHE A 128 -8.72 1.97 4.23
C PHE A 128 -10.14 1.68 3.74
N ASN A 129 -10.31 1.39 2.45
CA ASN A 129 -11.62 1.14 1.86
C ASN A 129 -12.30 -0.11 2.45
N LEU A 130 -11.53 -1.17 2.72
CA LEU A 130 -12.08 -2.43 3.19
C LEU A 130 -12.34 -2.44 4.70
N HIS A 131 -11.45 -1.85 5.50
CA HIS A 131 -11.47 -2.05 6.94
C HIS A 131 -11.79 -0.79 7.76
N VAL A 132 -11.48 0.41 7.28
CA VAL A 132 -11.60 1.65 8.05
C VAL A 132 -12.84 2.45 7.66
N LEU A 133 -12.97 2.79 6.39
CA LEU A 133 -14.04 3.65 5.89
C LEU A 133 -15.45 3.09 6.13
N PRO A 134 -15.73 1.79 6.04
CA PRO A 134 -17.06 1.25 6.35
C PRO A 134 -17.54 1.59 7.77
N HIS A 135 -16.61 1.87 8.69
CA HIS A 135 -16.94 2.12 10.09
C HIS A 135 -16.73 3.57 10.52
N TRP A 136 -15.81 4.31 9.87
CA TRP A 136 -15.40 5.63 10.33
C TRP A 136 -15.61 6.76 9.31
N GLN A 137 -16.03 6.48 8.09
CA GLN A 137 -16.07 7.44 6.97
C GLN A 137 -16.66 8.81 7.36
N ASN A 138 -17.81 8.81 8.04
CA ASN A 138 -18.56 10.02 8.39
C ASN A 138 -18.25 10.53 9.81
N ARG A 139 -17.37 9.87 10.55
CA ARG A 139 -16.99 10.31 11.90
C ARG A 139 -15.97 11.43 11.82
N PRO A 140 -16.05 12.45 12.69
CA PRO A 140 -14.96 13.42 12.84
C PRO A 140 -13.67 12.71 13.26
N ILE A 141 -12.55 12.99 12.59
CA ILE A 141 -11.28 12.31 12.88
C ILE A 141 -10.82 12.57 14.33
N LYS A 142 -11.09 13.76 14.87
CA LYS A 142 -10.81 14.14 16.27
C LYS A 142 -11.60 13.32 17.29
N SER A 143 -12.72 12.69 16.89
CA SER A 143 -13.53 11.84 17.77
C SER A 143 -13.04 10.40 17.88
N ILE A 144 -12.05 10.02 17.10
CA ILE A 144 -11.50 8.65 17.11
C ILE A 144 -10.62 8.47 18.34
N THR A 145 -10.97 7.49 19.15
CA THR A 145 -10.27 7.16 20.40
C THR A 145 -9.42 5.89 20.26
N ARG A 146 -8.57 5.64 21.25
CA ARG A 146 -7.81 4.37 21.33
C ARG A 146 -8.73 3.16 21.37
N ARG A 147 -9.88 3.26 22.06
CA ARG A 147 -10.89 2.20 22.13
C ARG A 147 -11.48 1.90 20.75
N ASP A 148 -11.71 2.92 19.94
CA ASP A 148 -12.18 2.73 18.55
C ASP A 148 -11.16 1.98 17.71
N VAL A 149 -9.86 2.30 17.87
CA VAL A 149 -8.79 1.61 17.17
C VAL A 149 -8.78 0.12 17.53
N HIS A 150 -8.81 -0.23 18.82
CA HIS A 150 -8.89 -1.63 19.26
C HIS A 150 -10.14 -2.32 18.68
N ALA A 151 -11.32 -1.73 18.84
CA ALA A 151 -12.58 -2.30 18.35
C ALA A 151 -12.57 -2.54 16.83
N LEU A 152 -11.92 -1.67 16.06
CA LEU A 152 -11.75 -1.88 14.61
C LEU A 152 -10.83 -3.07 14.31
N LEU A 153 -9.69 -3.14 14.98
CA LEU A 153 -8.70 -4.21 14.76
C LEU A 153 -9.26 -5.57 15.17
N ASP A 154 -10.00 -5.64 16.28
CA ASP A 154 -10.67 -6.85 16.75
C ASP A 154 -11.69 -7.36 15.73
N ARG A 155 -12.44 -6.46 15.07
CA ARG A 155 -13.35 -6.86 13.96
C ARG A 155 -12.61 -7.47 12.78
N VAL A 156 -11.46 -6.89 12.40
CA VAL A 156 -10.65 -7.43 11.29
C VAL A 156 -10.14 -8.81 11.63
N ILE A 157 -9.75 -9.05 12.89
CA ILE A 157 -9.32 -10.36 13.38
C ILE A 157 -10.49 -11.36 13.37
N ALA A 158 -11.64 -10.95 13.91
CA ALA A 158 -12.86 -11.78 13.92
C ALA A 158 -13.32 -12.17 12.52
N GLY A 159 -13.05 -11.30 11.51
CA GLY A 159 -13.23 -11.61 10.09
C GLY A 159 -12.20 -12.59 9.50
N GLY A 160 -11.37 -13.24 10.32
CA GLY A 160 -10.40 -14.27 9.89
C GLY A 160 -9.12 -13.71 9.25
N SER A 161 -8.81 -12.43 9.44
CA SER A 161 -7.68 -11.77 8.77
C SER A 161 -6.69 -11.09 9.75
N PRO A 162 -6.05 -11.85 10.67
CA PRO A 162 -5.20 -11.29 11.72
C PRO A 162 -3.99 -10.49 11.18
N ILE A 163 -3.38 -10.95 10.10
CA ILE A 163 -2.27 -10.23 9.44
C ILE A 163 -2.76 -8.92 8.79
N ALA A 164 -3.99 -8.92 8.25
CA ALA A 164 -4.59 -7.69 7.71
C ALA A 164 -4.84 -6.66 8.82
N ALA A 165 -5.18 -7.11 10.04
CA ALA A 165 -5.31 -6.21 11.20
C ALA A 165 -4.00 -5.47 11.50
N ASN A 166 -2.85 -6.16 11.50
CA ASN A 166 -1.54 -5.53 11.67
C ASN A 166 -1.22 -4.51 10.56
N ARG A 167 -1.57 -4.83 9.31
CA ARG A 167 -1.38 -3.92 8.17
C ARG A 167 -2.29 -2.69 8.28
N THR A 168 -3.56 -2.91 8.63
CA THR A 168 -4.54 -1.85 8.86
C THR A 168 -4.10 -0.94 10.02
N PHE A 169 -3.62 -1.51 11.13
CA PHE A 169 -3.05 -0.74 12.23
C PHE A 169 -1.88 0.15 11.78
N SER A 170 -0.97 -0.41 10.98
CA SER A 170 0.16 0.35 10.45
C SER A 170 -0.28 1.51 9.54
N ALA A 171 -1.33 1.31 8.74
CA ALA A 171 -1.92 2.34 7.89
C ALA A 171 -2.60 3.44 8.72
N ILE A 172 -3.40 3.07 9.73
CA ILE A 172 -4.05 4.00 10.66
C ILE A 172 -3.00 4.83 11.41
N ARG A 173 -1.96 4.18 11.92
CA ARG A 173 -0.86 4.89 12.63
C ARG A 173 -0.17 5.92 11.74
N LYS A 174 0.06 5.60 10.47
CA LYS A 174 0.60 6.55 9.50
C LYS A 174 -0.35 7.71 9.21
N LEU A 175 -1.65 7.43 9.03
CA LEU A 175 -2.67 8.47 8.84
C LEU A 175 -2.67 9.46 9.99
N PHE A 176 -2.78 8.98 11.24
CA PHE A 176 -2.82 9.85 12.41
C PHE A 176 -1.50 10.58 12.66
N GLY A 177 -0.35 9.97 12.35
CA GLY A 177 0.93 10.66 12.39
C GLY A 177 1.03 11.79 11.37
N TRP A 178 0.53 11.59 10.17
CA TRP A 178 0.44 12.61 9.13
C TRP A 178 -0.56 13.71 9.50
N ALA A 179 -1.73 13.34 10.04
CA ALA A 179 -2.74 14.29 10.50
C ALA A 179 -2.24 15.16 11.67
N LEU A 180 -1.50 14.56 12.62
CA LEU A 180 -0.87 15.27 13.72
C LEU A 180 0.17 16.29 13.22
N SER A 181 0.98 15.92 12.22
CA SER A 181 1.98 16.84 11.64
C SER A 181 1.38 18.02 10.87
N ARG A 182 0.05 18.05 10.68
CA ARG A 182 -0.71 19.10 9.99
C ARG A 182 -1.74 19.78 10.90
N ASP A 183 -1.67 19.54 12.21
CA ASP A 183 -2.61 20.08 13.20
C ASP A 183 -4.08 19.73 12.95
N ILE A 184 -4.35 18.69 12.12
CA ILE A 184 -5.69 18.17 11.90
C ILE A 184 -6.22 17.46 13.17
N VAL A 185 -5.31 16.80 13.90
CA VAL A 185 -5.58 16.20 15.21
C VAL A 185 -4.52 16.66 16.23
N GLU A 186 -4.89 16.72 17.49
CA GLU A 186 -4.00 17.13 18.60
C GLU A 186 -3.30 15.94 19.27
N THR A 187 -3.87 14.75 19.13
CA THR A 187 -3.37 13.54 19.79
C THR A 187 -3.40 12.33 18.86
N MET A 188 -2.57 11.35 19.15
CA MET A 188 -2.54 10.08 18.41
C MET A 188 -3.37 9.00 19.12
N PRO A 189 -4.52 8.59 18.62
CA PRO A 189 -5.30 7.49 19.19
C PRO A 189 -4.59 6.13 19.12
N THR A 190 -3.54 6.04 18.31
CA THR A 190 -2.69 4.84 18.18
C THR A 190 -1.52 4.81 19.18
N ALA A 191 -1.35 5.85 20.01
CA ALA A 191 -0.30 5.87 21.03
C ALA A 191 -0.57 4.79 22.09
N GLY A 192 0.46 3.96 22.38
CA GLY A 192 0.35 2.85 23.31
C GLY A 192 -0.45 1.63 22.81
N VAL A 193 -0.96 1.65 21.57
CA VAL A 193 -1.53 0.47 20.93
C VAL A 193 -0.40 -0.40 20.37
N THR A 194 -0.38 -1.67 20.74
CA THR A 194 0.53 -2.68 20.19
C THR A 194 -0.10 -3.35 18.94
N ARG A 195 0.73 -4.03 18.16
CA ARG A 195 0.21 -4.85 17.06
C ARG A 195 -0.72 -5.93 17.62
N PRO A 196 -1.93 -6.07 17.06
CA PRO A 196 -2.93 -6.98 17.63
C PRO A 196 -2.59 -8.48 17.46
N THR A 197 -1.66 -8.81 16.55
CA THR A 197 -1.28 -10.21 16.27
C THR A 197 0.23 -10.31 16.15
N GLU A 198 0.81 -11.30 16.81
CA GLU A 198 2.21 -11.65 16.64
C GLU A 198 2.44 -12.26 15.25
N GLU A 199 3.37 -11.69 14.50
CA GLU A 199 3.79 -12.22 13.21
C GLU A 199 5.07 -13.05 13.40
N LYS A 200 4.96 -14.37 13.33
CA LYS A 200 6.14 -15.23 13.32
C LYS A 200 6.83 -15.16 11.97
N ALA A 201 8.11 -14.87 11.98
CA ALA A 201 8.91 -14.92 10.77
C ALA A 201 8.89 -16.34 10.20
N ARG A 202 8.63 -16.48 8.91
CA ARG A 202 8.69 -17.77 8.26
C ARG A 202 10.17 -18.14 8.01
N ASP A 203 10.56 -19.33 8.41
CA ASP A 203 11.94 -19.86 8.31
C ASP A 203 12.05 -21.08 7.39
N ARG A 204 11.00 -21.39 6.62
CA ARG A 204 10.90 -22.54 5.74
C ARG A 204 11.99 -22.54 4.67
N VAL A 205 12.77 -23.60 4.63
CA VAL A 205 13.76 -23.95 3.60
C VAL A 205 13.33 -25.28 2.97
N LEU A 206 13.29 -25.37 1.66
CA LEU A 206 13.00 -26.62 0.93
C LEU A 206 14.18 -27.57 1.09
N SER A 207 13.89 -28.82 1.42
CA SER A 207 14.89 -29.90 1.38
C SER A 207 15.36 -30.17 -0.05
N ASP A 208 16.46 -30.88 -0.19
CA ASP A 208 17.00 -31.26 -1.51
C ASP A 208 15.98 -32.09 -2.31
N GLY A 209 15.25 -32.99 -1.66
CA GLY A 209 14.17 -33.78 -2.29
C GLY A 209 12.99 -32.94 -2.73
N GLU A 210 12.56 -31.96 -1.92
CA GLU A 210 11.49 -31.03 -2.25
C GLU A 210 11.90 -30.09 -3.39
N LEU A 211 13.13 -29.56 -3.37
CA LEU A 211 13.66 -28.72 -4.44
C LEU A 211 13.67 -29.48 -5.78
N LYS A 212 14.09 -30.73 -5.78
CA LYS A 212 14.04 -31.64 -6.95
C LYS A 212 12.61 -31.85 -7.44
N SER A 213 11.67 -32.10 -6.52
CA SER A 213 10.27 -32.29 -6.86
C SER A 213 9.65 -31.01 -7.45
N VAL A 214 9.93 -29.85 -6.87
CA VAL A 214 9.50 -28.53 -7.38
C VAL A 214 10.07 -28.28 -8.78
N TRP A 215 11.34 -28.58 -9.02
CA TRP A 215 11.95 -28.44 -10.34
C TRP A 215 11.25 -29.32 -11.39
N ARG A 216 11.00 -30.59 -11.07
CA ARG A 216 10.32 -31.54 -11.96
C ARG A 216 8.86 -31.13 -12.23
N ALA A 217 8.15 -30.67 -11.19
CA ALA A 217 6.81 -30.14 -11.35
C ALA A 217 6.78 -28.88 -12.22
N ALA A 218 7.77 -27.99 -12.06
CA ALA A 218 7.93 -26.80 -12.91
C ALA A 218 8.14 -27.17 -14.37
N ALA A 219 8.96 -28.18 -14.67
CA ALA A 219 9.13 -28.68 -16.03
C ALA A 219 7.82 -29.19 -16.64
N LYS A 220 6.99 -29.88 -15.85
CA LYS A 220 5.69 -30.43 -16.29
C LYS A 220 4.64 -29.33 -16.53
N ILE A 221 4.61 -28.28 -15.70
CA ILE A 221 3.60 -27.21 -15.82
C ILE A 221 3.83 -26.32 -17.04
N GLY A 222 5.08 -26.25 -17.52
CA GLY A 222 5.45 -25.56 -18.73
C GLY A 222 5.41 -24.04 -18.66
N PHE A 223 5.51 -23.41 -19.83
CA PHE A 223 5.56 -21.97 -20.02
C PHE A 223 4.22 -21.28 -19.64
N PRO A 224 4.26 -20.06 -19.03
CA PRO A 224 5.44 -19.32 -18.59
C PRO A 224 5.86 -19.61 -17.15
N PHE A 225 5.04 -20.33 -16.36
CA PHE A 225 5.22 -20.46 -14.92
C PHE A 225 6.32 -21.46 -14.54
N GLY A 226 6.49 -22.51 -15.32
CA GLY A 226 7.55 -23.50 -15.11
C GLY A 226 8.94 -22.87 -15.20
N PRO A 227 9.28 -22.26 -16.33
CA PRO A 227 10.55 -21.52 -16.47
C PRO A 227 10.75 -20.42 -15.43
N LEU A 228 9.68 -19.71 -15.02
CA LEU A 228 9.74 -18.75 -13.92
C LEU A 228 10.26 -19.42 -12.63
N VAL A 229 9.71 -20.57 -12.25
CA VAL A 229 10.14 -21.29 -11.05
C VAL A 229 11.58 -21.79 -11.18
N GLN A 230 11.95 -22.33 -12.34
CA GLN A 230 13.33 -22.75 -12.60
C GLN A 230 14.34 -21.61 -12.52
N LEU A 231 14.01 -20.46 -13.09
CA LEU A 231 14.84 -19.24 -12.99
C LEU A 231 14.93 -18.74 -11.56
N LEU A 232 13.84 -18.77 -10.78
CA LEU A 232 13.87 -18.42 -9.35
C LEU A 232 14.82 -19.34 -8.56
N ILE A 233 14.83 -20.63 -8.85
CA ILE A 233 15.78 -21.58 -8.22
C ILE A 233 17.21 -21.22 -8.57
N LEU A 234 17.52 -20.98 -9.86
CA LEU A 234 18.87 -20.76 -10.34
C LEU A 234 19.44 -19.37 -9.99
N THR A 235 18.60 -18.35 -9.89
CA THR A 235 19.02 -16.96 -9.68
C THR A 235 18.81 -16.45 -8.27
N ALA A 236 18.06 -17.16 -7.44
CA ALA A 236 17.63 -16.70 -6.12
C ALA A 236 16.97 -15.29 -6.12
N ALA A 237 16.56 -14.78 -7.27
CA ALA A 237 15.95 -13.46 -7.43
C ALA A 237 14.56 -13.39 -6.76
N ARG A 238 14.02 -12.18 -6.59
CA ARG A 238 12.66 -12.04 -6.11
C ARG A 238 11.66 -12.40 -7.21
N ARG A 239 10.53 -13.00 -6.83
CA ARG A 239 9.49 -13.44 -7.75
C ARG A 239 9.12 -12.37 -8.79
N ASP A 240 8.83 -11.16 -8.34
CA ASP A 240 8.36 -10.09 -9.23
C ASP A 240 9.49 -9.53 -10.12
N GLU A 241 10.76 -9.72 -9.74
CA GLU A 241 11.92 -9.40 -10.56
C GLU A 241 12.01 -10.33 -11.79
N ILE A 242 11.86 -11.65 -11.58
CA ILE A 242 11.89 -12.62 -12.68
C ILE A 242 10.57 -12.62 -13.46
N ALA A 243 9.41 -12.52 -12.79
CA ALA A 243 8.14 -12.51 -13.50
C ALA A 243 7.99 -11.33 -14.48
N GLY A 244 8.52 -10.17 -14.10
CA GLY A 244 8.53 -8.98 -14.95
C GLY A 244 9.81 -8.81 -15.78
N LEU A 245 10.64 -9.85 -15.93
CA LEU A 245 11.89 -9.77 -16.67
C LEU A 245 11.65 -9.36 -18.13
N ARG A 246 12.46 -8.43 -18.61
CA ARG A 246 12.43 -7.94 -19.99
C ARG A 246 13.64 -8.46 -20.76
N TRP A 247 13.48 -8.65 -22.06
CA TRP A 247 14.59 -9.06 -22.92
C TRP A 247 15.74 -8.04 -22.92
N SER A 248 15.44 -6.75 -22.81
CA SER A 248 16.43 -5.67 -22.70
C SER A 248 17.25 -5.68 -21.41
N GLU A 249 16.82 -6.44 -20.39
CA GLU A 249 17.54 -6.58 -19.11
C GLU A 249 18.51 -7.77 -19.12
N ILE A 250 18.55 -8.55 -20.21
CA ILE A 250 19.48 -9.68 -20.40
C ILE A 250 20.62 -9.19 -21.28
N VAL A 251 21.78 -9.02 -20.68
CA VAL A 251 23.00 -8.57 -21.37
C VAL A 251 23.91 -9.77 -21.60
N GLU A 252 24.20 -10.04 -22.86
CA GLU A 252 25.18 -11.06 -23.27
C GLU A 252 26.55 -10.40 -23.34
N ILE A 253 27.44 -10.78 -22.42
CA ILE A 253 28.84 -10.28 -22.39
C ILE A 253 29.70 -11.13 -23.30
N LEU A 254 29.48 -12.44 -23.33
CA LEU A 254 30.13 -13.45 -24.20
C LEU A 254 29.05 -14.53 -24.51
N PRO A 255 29.27 -15.40 -25.55
CA PRO A 255 28.30 -16.42 -25.94
C PRO A 255 27.79 -17.29 -24.81
N ASP A 256 28.61 -17.56 -23.78
CA ASP A 256 28.26 -18.38 -22.61
C ASP A 256 28.23 -17.59 -21.30
N ARG A 257 28.33 -16.27 -21.34
CA ARG A 257 28.31 -15.40 -20.17
C ARG A 257 27.25 -14.31 -20.33
N ALA A 258 26.10 -14.50 -19.75
CA ALA A 258 25.05 -13.50 -19.70
C ALA A 258 24.82 -13.00 -18.27
N VAL A 259 24.25 -11.81 -18.13
CA VAL A 259 23.90 -11.19 -16.87
C VAL A 259 22.49 -10.60 -16.99
N ILE A 260 21.65 -10.80 -15.98
CA ILE A 260 20.43 -10.01 -15.82
C ILE A 260 20.80 -8.73 -15.10
N VAL A 261 20.52 -7.57 -15.70
CA VAL A 261 20.73 -6.24 -15.11
C VAL A 261 19.36 -5.63 -14.81
N LEU A 262 18.96 -5.69 -13.55
CA LEU A 262 17.70 -5.09 -13.07
C LEU A 262 17.97 -3.64 -12.65
N PRO A 263 17.35 -2.65 -13.30
CA PRO A 263 17.52 -1.26 -12.90
C PRO A 263 16.92 -0.97 -11.53
N ALA A 264 17.38 0.09 -10.87
CA ALA A 264 17.02 0.45 -9.49
C ALA A 264 15.50 0.53 -9.27
N GLU A 265 14.75 1.04 -10.24
CA GLU A 265 13.30 1.21 -10.19
C GLU A 265 12.56 -0.12 -10.07
N ARG A 266 13.14 -1.20 -10.62
CA ARG A 266 12.56 -2.54 -10.60
C ARG A 266 12.93 -3.35 -9.35
N THR A 267 13.96 -2.97 -8.63
CA THR A 267 14.38 -3.67 -7.40
C THR A 267 13.65 -3.13 -6.18
N LYS A 268 13.38 -3.97 -5.19
CA LYS A 268 12.63 -3.56 -3.97
C LYS A 268 13.35 -2.49 -3.15
N ASN A 269 14.67 -2.52 -3.14
CA ASN A 269 15.52 -1.64 -2.34
C ASN A 269 16.02 -0.39 -3.09
N GLY A 270 15.64 -0.22 -4.37
CA GLY A 270 16.06 0.92 -5.18
C GLY A 270 17.53 0.92 -5.58
N VAL A 271 18.18 -0.25 -5.54
CA VAL A 271 19.58 -0.43 -5.96
C VAL A 271 19.62 -1.36 -7.16
N GLN A 272 20.35 -0.97 -8.23
CA GLN A 272 20.58 -1.83 -9.39
C GLN A 272 21.07 -3.22 -8.94
N HIS A 273 20.61 -4.26 -9.62
CA HIS A 273 20.99 -5.63 -9.29
C HIS A 273 21.45 -6.40 -10.52
N GLU A 274 22.70 -6.79 -10.50
CA GLU A 274 23.30 -7.65 -11.52
C GLU A 274 23.32 -9.10 -11.04
N ILE A 275 22.73 -9.99 -11.83
CA ILE A 275 22.62 -11.43 -11.56
C ILE A 275 23.36 -12.17 -12.68
N PRO A 276 24.60 -12.61 -12.44
CA PRO A 276 25.29 -13.50 -13.35
C PRO A 276 24.49 -14.77 -13.62
N LEU A 277 24.32 -15.13 -14.88
CA LEU A 277 23.57 -16.31 -15.27
C LEU A 277 24.50 -17.52 -15.43
N SER A 278 24.15 -18.61 -14.74
CA SER A 278 24.77 -19.92 -14.91
C SER A 278 24.34 -20.58 -16.24
N ALA A 279 25.10 -21.55 -16.75
CA ALA A 279 24.76 -22.26 -17.97
C ALA A 279 23.34 -22.84 -17.99
N PRO A 280 22.78 -23.49 -16.92
CA PRO A 280 21.40 -23.92 -16.88
C PRO A 280 20.39 -22.76 -16.96
N ALA A 281 20.70 -21.60 -16.38
CA ALA A 281 19.81 -20.43 -16.45
C ALA A 281 19.77 -19.87 -17.88
N ILE A 282 20.93 -19.78 -18.55
CA ILE A 282 21.03 -19.39 -19.96
C ILE A 282 20.27 -20.39 -20.85
N ALA A 283 20.43 -21.67 -20.63
CA ALA A 283 19.72 -22.72 -21.39
C ALA A 283 18.20 -22.58 -21.21
N THR A 284 17.74 -22.34 -19.98
CA THR A 284 16.32 -22.08 -19.71
C THR A 284 15.83 -20.86 -20.49
N LEU A 285 16.53 -19.74 -20.46
CA LEU A 285 16.14 -18.52 -21.19
C LEU A 285 16.14 -18.72 -22.71
N LYS A 286 17.15 -19.43 -23.26
CA LYS A 286 17.24 -19.73 -24.70
C LYS A 286 16.10 -20.63 -25.18
N SER A 287 15.53 -21.49 -24.33
CA SER A 287 14.40 -22.37 -24.67
C SER A 287 13.05 -21.66 -24.68
N LEU A 288 12.97 -20.40 -24.24
CA LEU A 288 11.69 -19.70 -24.14
C LEU A 288 11.21 -19.17 -25.50
N PRO A 289 9.89 -19.22 -25.75
CA PRO A 289 9.33 -18.60 -26.94
C PRO A 289 9.49 -17.07 -26.86
N ARG A 290 9.94 -16.45 -27.95
CA ARG A 290 9.90 -15.00 -28.12
C ARG A 290 8.59 -14.62 -28.78
N ILE A 291 7.72 -13.91 -28.03
CA ILE A 291 6.49 -13.35 -28.60
C ILE A 291 6.85 -12.05 -29.31
N ASN A 292 6.54 -11.97 -30.60
CA ASN A 292 6.90 -10.82 -31.43
C ASN A 292 6.29 -9.53 -30.85
N GLY A 293 7.09 -8.47 -30.79
CA GLY A 293 6.71 -7.17 -30.21
C GLY A 293 6.65 -7.13 -28.68
N SER A 294 6.84 -8.23 -27.96
CA SER A 294 6.83 -8.24 -26.50
C SER A 294 8.18 -7.85 -25.89
N ALA A 295 8.14 -6.92 -24.96
CA ALA A 295 9.29 -6.62 -24.12
C ALA A 295 9.52 -7.67 -23.02
N PHE A 296 8.49 -8.45 -22.64
CA PHE A 296 8.55 -9.38 -21.51
C PHE A 296 9.05 -10.78 -21.92
N VAL A 297 9.88 -11.37 -21.07
CA VAL A 297 10.39 -12.74 -21.24
C VAL A 297 9.32 -13.79 -20.91
N LEU A 298 8.58 -13.58 -19.83
CA LEU A 298 7.61 -14.54 -19.27
C LEU A 298 6.18 -13.98 -19.39
N THR A 299 5.67 -13.98 -20.61
CA THR A 299 4.31 -13.50 -20.94
C THR A 299 3.57 -14.49 -21.82
N THR A 300 2.25 -14.50 -21.77
CA THR A 300 1.38 -15.30 -22.65
C THR A 300 0.66 -14.49 -23.69
N ASN A 301 0.47 -13.17 -23.46
CA ASN A 301 -0.24 -12.27 -24.36
C ASN A 301 0.67 -11.22 -25.03
N GLY A 302 1.94 -11.18 -24.66
CA GLY A 302 2.90 -10.19 -25.16
C GLY A 302 2.83 -8.81 -24.51
N GLU A 303 1.73 -8.45 -23.88
CA GLU A 303 1.47 -7.11 -23.36
C GLU A 303 1.84 -6.94 -21.88
N ALA A 304 1.65 -7.99 -21.09
CA ALA A 304 1.84 -7.94 -19.65
C ALA A 304 2.75 -9.08 -19.15
N ALA A 305 3.44 -8.80 -18.06
CA ALA A 305 4.20 -9.81 -17.32
C ALA A 305 3.30 -10.90 -16.73
N SER A 306 3.87 -12.09 -16.50
CA SER A 306 3.16 -13.19 -15.85
C SER A 306 2.62 -12.76 -14.48
N SER A 307 1.34 -13.01 -14.25
CA SER A 307 0.60 -12.71 -13.03
C SER A 307 -0.14 -13.97 -12.52
N ASP A 308 -1.07 -13.81 -11.57
CA ASP A 308 -1.91 -14.91 -11.08
C ASP A 308 -1.13 -16.04 -10.39
N PHE A 309 -0.08 -15.68 -9.66
CA PHE A 309 0.82 -16.65 -9.02
C PHE A 309 0.11 -17.63 -8.08
N GLY A 310 -0.96 -17.20 -7.40
CA GLY A 310 -1.72 -18.06 -6.50
C GLY A 310 -2.36 -19.25 -7.21
N LYS A 311 -3.01 -19.02 -8.34
CA LYS A 311 -3.64 -20.07 -9.15
C LYS A 311 -2.57 -21.00 -9.78
N LYS A 312 -1.52 -20.42 -10.34
CA LYS A 312 -0.41 -21.17 -10.96
C LYS A 312 0.34 -22.00 -9.93
N LYS A 313 0.60 -21.43 -8.73
CA LYS A 313 1.22 -22.16 -7.61
C LYS A 313 0.40 -23.37 -7.19
N ARG A 314 -0.94 -23.22 -7.00
CA ARG A 314 -1.82 -24.35 -6.65
C ARG A 314 -1.76 -25.47 -7.71
N ARG A 315 -1.70 -25.11 -9.00
CA ARG A 315 -1.53 -26.12 -10.08
C ARG A 315 -0.20 -26.83 -9.99
N LEU A 316 0.88 -26.13 -9.63
CA LEU A 316 2.19 -26.72 -9.42
C LEU A 316 2.18 -27.63 -8.19
N ASP A 317 1.57 -27.18 -7.08
CA ASP A 317 1.46 -27.97 -5.84
C ASP A 317 0.74 -29.30 -6.07
N ALA A 318 -0.27 -29.33 -6.92
CA ALA A 318 -0.99 -30.55 -7.28
C ALA A 318 -0.10 -31.60 -8.02
N LEU A 319 1.08 -31.22 -8.48
CA LEU A 319 2.08 -32.12 -9.09
C LEU A 319 3.16 -32.58 -8.12
N LEU A 320 3.14 -32.07 -6.89
CA LEU A 320 4.08 -32.45 -5.84
C LEU A 320 3.55 -33.66 -5.04
N PRO A 321 4.43 -34.37 -4.32
CA PRO A 321 3.98 -35.38 -3.33
C PRO A 321 3.00 -34.74 -2.32
N SER A 322 1.98 -35.51 -1.95
CA SER A 322 0.87 -35.05 -1.08
C SER A 322 1.32 -34.66 0.33
N ASP A 323 2.44 -35.22 0.78
CA ASP A 323 3.10 -34.94 2.07
C ASP A 323 4.03 -33.72 2.03
N THR A 324 4.15 -33.02 0.88
CA THR A 324 4.99 -31.85 0.77
C THR A 324 4.46 -30.72 1.70
N PRO A 325 5.24 -30.29 2.72
CA PRO A 325 4.81 -29.24 3.60
C PRO A 325 4.58 -27.91 2.87
N ASN A 326 3.65 -27.10 3.38
CA ASN A 326 3.30 -25.84 2.75
C ASN A 326 4.52 -24.94 2.55
N TRP A 327 4.69 -24.44 1.32
CA TRP A 327 5.78 -23.59 0.89
C TRP A 327 5.30 -22.45 -0.01
N THR A 328 6.14 -21.41 -0.16
CA THR A 328 5.89 -20.24 -1.00
C THR A 328 7.01 -20.06 -2.02
N LEU A 329 6.78 -19.29 -3.09
CA LEU A 329 7.84 -18.96 -4.05
C LEU A 329 9.01 -18.21 -3.39
N HIS A 330 8.79 -17.53 -2.26
CA HIS A 330 9.87 -16.86 -1.53
C HIS A 330 10.76 -17.83 -0.76
N ASP A 331 10.25 -19.02 -0.41
CA ASP A 331 11.04 -20.06 0.27
C ASP A 331 12.10 -20.66 -0.68
N ILE A 332 11.87 -20.62 -2.02
CA ILE A 332 12.90 -20.95 -3.03
C ILE A 332 14.14 -20.09 -2.83
N ARG A 333 13.96 -18.80 -2.65
CA ARG A 333 15.08 -17.86 -2.44
C ARG A 333 15.82 -18.13 -1.13
N ARG A 334 15.11 -18.50 -0.06
CA ARG A 334 15.73 -18.94 1.20
C ARG A 334 16.51 -20.24 1.01
N SER A 335 15.94 -21.19 0.25
CA SER A 335 16.58 -22.44 -0.06
C SER A 335 17.84 -22.27 -0.90
N ALA A 336 17.81 -21.36 -1.87
CA ALA A 336 19.01 -21.02 -2.65
C ALA A 336 20.10 -20.36 -1.78
N ALA A 337 19.74 -19.43 -0.90
CA ALA A 337 20.69 -18.81 0.04
C ALA A 337 21.35 -19.86 0.96
N THR A 338 20.54 -20.75 1.55
CA THR A 338 21.03 -21.86 2.39
C THR A 338 21.86 -22.85 1.58
N GLY A 339 21.45 -23.16 0.34
CA GLY A 339 22.15 -24.05 -0.55
C GLY A 339 23.51 -23.46 -1.00
N MET A 340 23.59 -22.17 -1.30
CA MET A 340 24.86 -21.49 -1.58
C MET A 340 25.82 -21.61 -0.39
N ALA A 341 25.34 -21.44 0.85
CA ALA A 341 26.17 -21.65 2.04
C ALA A 341 26.66 -23.10 2.14
N LYS A 342 25.81 -24.10 1.85
CA LYS A 342 26.19 -25.53 1.85
C LYS A 342 27.31 -25.85 0.82
N VAL A 343 27.35 -25.13 -0.29
CA VAL A 343 28.40 -25.30 -1.31
C VAL A 343 29.62 -24.38 -1.10
N GLY A 344 29.74 -23.77 0.08
CA GLY A 344 30.90 -23.03 0.52
C GLY A 344 30.94 -21.55 0.13
N VAL A 345 29.83 -20.96 -0.32
CA VAL A 345 29.76 -19.52 -0.60
C VAL A 345 29.70 -18.74 0.71
N SER A 346 30.54 -17.73 0.85
CA SER A 346 30.59 -16.89 2.05
C SER A 346 29.36 -16.01 2.21
N LEU A 347 28.96 -15.72 3.44
CA LEU A 347 27.77 -14.93 3.74
C LEU A 347 27.73 -13.54 3.03
N PRO A 348 28.83 -12.75 3.00
CA PRO A 348 28.82 -11.48 2.28
C PRO A 348 28.51 -11.64 0.77
N VAL A 349 29.02 -12.67 0.12
CA VAL A 349 28.74 -12.95 -1.27
C VAL A 349 27.29 -13.36 -1.46
N ILE A 350 26.72 -14.19 -0.58
CA ILE A 350 25.31 -14.57 -0.60
C ILE A 350 24.42 -13.32 -0.48
N GLU A 351 24.69 -12.41 0.44
CA GLU A 351 23.93 -11.17 0.61
C GLU A 351 23.98 -10.30 -0.67
N LYS A 352 25.13 -10.22 -1.34
CA LYS A 352 25.26 -9.52 -2.63
C LYS A 352 24.50 -10.24 -3.75
N CYS A 353 24.54 -11.57 -3.81
CA CYS A 353 23.72 -12.36 -4.75
C CYS A 353 22.23 -12.10 -4.54
N LEU A 354 21.82 -11.86 -3.31
CA LEU A 354 20.44 -11.57 -2.94
C LEU A 354 20.06 -10.08 -3.03
N ASN A 355 20.99 -9.18 -3.36
CA ASN A 355 20.77 -7.73 -3.31
C ASN A 355 20.16 -7.29 -1.96
N HIS A 356 20.77 -7.74 -0.85
CA HIS A 356 20.44 -7.28 0.49
C HIS A 356 21.23 -6.01 0.82
N VAL A 357 20.55 -4.97 1.33
CA VAL A 357 21.15 -3.67 1.69
C VAL A 357 21.45 -3.60 3.18
N GLY A 358 20.97 -4.57 3.97
CA GLY A 358 21.20 -4.73 5.40
C GLY A 358 22.15 -5.89 5.70
N GLY A 359 22.15 -6.39 6.95
CA GLY A 359 23.00 -7.50 7.36
C GLY A 359 24.47 -7.10 7.43
N SER A 360 25.37 -7.89 6.81
CA SER A 360 26.82 -7.64 6.81
C SER A 360 27.23 -6.30 6.21
N PHE A 361 26.36 -5.68 5.40
CA PHE A 361 26.59 -4.37 4.75
C PHE A 361 25.77 -3.24 5.39
N GLY A 362 25.15 -3.47 6.56
CA GLY A 362 24.46 -2.43 7.32
C GLY A 362 25.44 -1.48 8.02
N GLY A 363 24.98 -0.24 8.29
CA GLY A 363 25.76 0.74 9.06
C GLY A 363 27.08 1.13 8.40
N ILE A 364 28.13 1.25 9.20
CA ILE A 364 29.47 1.70 8.80
C ILE A 364 30.10 0.83 7.70
N VAL A 365 29.92 -0.50 7.76
CA VAL A 365 30.49 -1.42 6.76
C VAL A 365 30.01 -1.07 5.34
N GLY A 366 28.72 -0.75 5.15
CA GLY A 366 28.19 -0.35 3.86
C GLY A 366 28.73 0.98 3.33
N VAL A 367 29.24 1.83 4.20
CA VAL A 367 29.88 3.10 3.80
C VAL A 367 31.25 2.85 3.17
N TYR A 368 32.04 1.95 3.74
CA TYR A 368 33.43 1.70 3.32
C TYR A 368 33.55 0.59 2.29
N GLN A 369 32.70 -0.45 2.35
CA GLN A 369 32.78 -1.60 1.43
C GLN A 369 32.04 -1.32 0.12
N LYS A 370 32.78 -0.88 -0.89
CA LYS A 370 32.25 -0.56 -2.24
C LYS A 370 32.49 -1.66 -3.29
N HIS A 371 33.14 -2.74 -2.90
CA HIS A 371 33.38 -3.87 -3.81
C HIS A 371 32.06 -4.53 -4.22
N GLU A 372 31.85 -4.75 -5.51
CA GLU A 372 30.57 -5.26 -6.07
C GLU A 372 30.51 -6.79 -6.14
N PHE A 373 31.62 -7.47 -5.84
CA PHE A 373 31.73 -8.94 -5.82
C PHE A 373 31.30 -9.62 -7.13
N ALA A 374 31.57 -9.02 -8.29
CA ALA A 374 31.07 -9.50 -9.58
C ALA A 374 31.53 -10.94 -9.89
N GLU A 375 32.83 -11.24 -9.75
CA GLU A 375 33.37 -12.57 -9.98
C GLU A 375 33.00 -13.57 -8.90
N GLU A 376 32.91 -13.15 -7.66
CA GLU A 376 32.46 -14.00 -6.55
C GLU A 376 30.97 -14.37 -6.71
N LYS A 377 30.12 -13.43 -7.11
CA LYS A 377 28.71 -13.71 -7.44
C LYS A 377 28.61 -14.73 -8.58
N ARG A 378 29.40 -14.58 -9.63
CA ARG A 378 29.43 -15.53 -10.76
C ARG A 378 29.76 -16.92 -10.25
N ARG A 379 30.88 -17.06 -9.56
CA ARG A 379 31.30 -18.35 -8.95
C ARG A 379 30.23 -18.94 -8.05
N ALA A 380 29.57 -18.11 -7.26
CA ALA A 380 28.47 -18.53 -6.37
C ALA A 380 27.29 -19.09 -7.14
N PHE A 381 26.83 -18.41 -8.22
CA PHE A 381 25.72 -18.89 -9.03
C PHE A 381 26.11 -20.13 -9.84
N ASP A 382 27.34 -20.25 -10.32
CA ASP A 382 27.81 -21.44 -11.02
C ASP A 382 27.88 -22.66 -10.07
N ALA A 383 28.43 -22.48 -8.87
CA ALA A 383 28.49 -23.55 -7.86
C ALA A 383 27.10 -23.99 -7.41
N TRP A 384 26.17 -23.04 -7.18
CA TRP A 384 24.78 -23.33 -6.87
C TRP A 384 24.05 -24.06 -8.00
N ALA A 385 24.23 -23.62 -9.24
CA ALA A 385 23.61 -24.26 -10.40
C ALA A 385 24.17 -25.66 -10.66
N ALA A 386 25.43 -25.90 -10.42
CA ALA A 386 26.04 -27.23 -10.47
C ALA A 386 25.40 -28.16 -9.43
N PHE A 387 25.24 -27.68 -8.18
CA PHE A 387 24.56 -28.44 -7.14
C PHE A 387 23.10 -28.78 -7.52
N VAL A 388 22.34 -27.80 -8.03
CA VAL A 388 20.96 -28.01 -8.48
C VAL A 388 20.91 -29.01 -9.64
N SER A 389 21.84 -28.90 -10.60
CA SER A 389 21.93 -29.82 -11.76
C SER A 389 22.21 -31.25 -11.32
N ASP A 390 23.15 -31.47 -10.41
CA ASP A 390 23.49 -32.79 -9.85
C ASP A 390 22.26 -33.38 -9.12
N LEU A 391 21.53 -32.56 -8.37
CA LEU A 391 20.35 -32.95 -7.64
C LEU A 391 19.20 -33.37 -8.57
N VAL A 392 18.97 -32.61 -9.63
CA VAL A 392 17.81 -32.79 -10.54
C VAL A 392 18.06 -33.94 -11.52
N PHE A 393 19.25 -34.01 -12.10
CA PHE A 393 19.61 -34.97 -13.13
C PHE A 393 20.29 -36.23 -12.58
N GLU A 394 20.38 -36.38 -11.23
CA GLU A 394 20.95 -37.55 -10.56
C GLU A 394 22.37 -37.89 -11.05
N ARG A 395 23.14 -36.85 -11.42
CA ARG A 395 24.55 -37.07 -11.77
C ARG A 395 25.28 -37.54 -10.50
N ARG A 396 25.48 -38.86 -10.40
CA ARG A 396 26.35 -39.44 -9.37
C ARG A 396 27.69 -38.74 -9.44
N ARG A 397 28.13 -38.11 -8.33
CA ARG A 397 29.53 -37.69 -8.21
C ARG A 397 30.39 -38.95 -8.25
N GLN A 398 30.93 -39.27 -9.43
CA GLN A 398 31.88 -40.37 -9.65
C GLN A 398 33.28 -39.98 -9.13
N ASN A 399 33.40 -39.43 -7.95
CA ASN A 399 34.69 -39.02 -7.39
C ASN A 399 35.00 -39.78 -6.09
N VAL A 400 34.71 -41.10 -6.04
CA VAL A 400 35.32 -41.97 -5.05
C VAL A 400 36.30 -42.89 -5.80
N VAL A 401 37.53 -42.43 -6.00
CA VAL A 401 38.64 -43.29 -6.40
C VAL A 401 38.97 -44.11 -5.15
N ARG A 402 38.61 -45.41 -5.13
CA ARG A 402 39.12 -46.35 -4.14
C ARG A 402 40.62 -46.44 -4.35
N LEU A 403 41.45 -45.86 -3.47
CA LEU A 403 42.88 -46.14 -3.36
C LEU A 403 43.04 -47.63 -3.07
N LYS A 404 43.56 -48.41 -4.05
CA LYS A 404 44.01 -49.76 -3.79
C LYS A 404 45.18 -49.67 -2.78
N ALA A 405 44.99 -50.24 -1.59
CA ALA A 405 46.05 -50.41 -0.65
C ALA A 405 47.20 -51.22 -1.34
N GLN A 406 48.32 -50.62 -1.56
CA GLN A 406 49.55 -51.38 -1.92
C GLN A 406 49.89 -52.26 -0.74
N ARG A 407 49.72 -53.56 -0.90
CA ARG A 407 50.30 -54.54 0.02
C ARG A 407 51.80 -54.53 -0.24
N HIS A 408 52.57 -53.97 0.64
CA HIS A 408 53.99 -54.24 0.74
C HIS A 408 54.13 -55.70 1.17
N GLY A 409 54.50 -56.60 0.22
CA GLY A 409 54.97 -57.92 0.53
C GLY A 409 56.35 -57.84 1.17
N ARG A 410 56.54 -58.59 2.22
CA ARG A 410 57.86 -58.88 2.81
C ARG A 410 58.57 -59.90 1.91
#